data_59cab35e316b52ae6ec877a1a400faaf
#
_entry.id   59cab35e316b52ae6ec877a1a400faaf
#
_cell.length_a   1.000
_cell.length_b   1.000
_cell.length_c   1.000
_cell.angle_alpha   90.00
_cell.angle_beta   90.00
_cell.angle_gamma   90.00
#
_symmetry.space_group_name_H-M   'P 1'
#
loop_
_entity.id
_entity.type
_entity.pdbx_description
1 polymer ?
#
loop_
_entity_poly.entity_id
_entity_poly.type
_entity_poly.pdbx_seq_one_letter_code
_entity_poly.pdbx_strand_id
1 'polypeptide(L)'
;MRLDSFGVIKYPLTTESAMKKIEDHNTLVFIVDLRANKPKIKQAVKKMYGIEAARVNTLIRPDGLKKAYVRLTQDYDALESASRMGLI
;
A
#
# COMPACT_ATOMS: atom_id res chain seq x y z
N MET A 1 -10.61 -8.57 -18.13
CA MET A 1 -9.75 -7.39 -18.10
C MET A 1 -8.47 -7.70 -17.32
N ARG A 2 -7.35 -7.34 -17.87
CA ARG A 2 -6.05 -7.60 -17.24
C ARG A 2 -5.70 -6.49 -16.24
N LEU A 3 -5.36 -6.87 -15.00
CA LEU A 3 -4.90 -5.93 -14.00
C LEU A 3 -3.37 -5.80 -14.10
N ASP A 4 -2.91 -4.61 -14.42
CA ASP A 4 -1.48 -4.29 -14.34
C ASP A 4 -1.20 -3.53 -13.04
N SER A 5 0.06 -3.12 -12.81
CA SER A 5 0.45 -2.45 -11.58
C SER A 5 -0.33 -1.16 -11.34
N PHE A 6 -0.63 -0.42 -12.40
CA PHE A 6 -1.38 0.84 -12.29
C PHE A 6 -2.86 0.60 -12.03
N GLY A 7 -3.41 -0.52 -12.51
CA GLY A 7 -4.80 -0.89 -12.25
C GLY A 7 -4.99 -1.46 -10.85
N VAL A 8 -3.95 -2.03 -10.27
CA VAL A 8 -4.03 -2.65 -8.93
C VAL A 8 -4.07 -1.59 -7.84
N ILE A 9 -3.16 -0.62 -7.86
CA ILE A 9 -3.09 0.43 -6.83
C ILE A 9 -3.70 1.70 -7.38
N LYS A 10 -4.75 2.20 -6.71
CA LYS A 10 -5.43 3.43 -7.13
C LYS A 10 -4.75 4.67 -6.58
N TYR A 11 -4.54 4.72 -5.28
CA TYR A 11 -3.87 5.86 -4.64
C TYR A 11 -3.46 5.50 -3.21
N PRO A 12 -2.43 6.15 -2.67
CA PRO A 12 -2.07 5.99 -1.27
C PRO A 12 -2.97 6.84 -0.38
N LEU A 13 -3.17 6.39 0.88
CA LEU A 13 -3.92 7.15 1.88
C LEU A 13 -2.99 7.99 2.73
N THR A 14 -3.41 9.23 3.00
CA THR A 14 -2.64 10.19 3.80
C THR A 14 -3.40 10.66 5.02
N THR A 15 -4.39 9.89 5.50
CA THR A 15 -5.14 10.21 6.69
C THR A 15 -4.24 10.12 7.93
N GLU A 16 -4.67 10.73 9.03
CA GLU A 16 -3.93 10.70 10.28
C GLU A 16 -3.66 9.26 10.75
N SER A 17 -4.66 8.39 10.67
CA SER A 17 -4.49 6.98 11.05
C SER A 17 -3.52 6.25 10.13
N ALA A 18 -3.50 6.58 8.84
CA ALA A 18 -2.54 5.99 7.90
C ALA A 18 -1.13 6.45 8.21
N MET A 19 -0.94 7.72 8.55
CA MET A 19 0.36 8.26 8.94
C MET A 19 0.88 7.60 10.21
N LYS A 20 -0.01 7.31 11.15
CA LYS A 20 0.36 6.62 12.38
C LYS A 20 0.84 5.19 12.11
N LYS A 21 0.23 4.50 11.15
CA LYS A 21 0.68 3.18 10.71
C LYS A 21 2.10 3.22 10.12
N ILE A 22 2.41 4.30 9.39
CA ILE A 22 3.76 4.48 8.86
C ILE A 22 4.77 4.60 9.99
N GLU A 23 4.49 5.42 10.98
CA GLU A 23 5.40 5.67 12.09
C GLU A 23 5.55 4.48 13.03
N ASP A 24 4.44 3.85 13.40
CA ASP A 24 4.43 2.84 14.46
C ASP A 24 4.64 1.42 13.96
N HIS A 25 4.27 1.13 12.72
CA HIS A 25 4.22 -0.24 12.20
C HIS A 25 4.97 -0.45 10.89
N ASN A 26 5.69 0.55 10.41
CA ASN A 26 6.41 0.48 9.14
C ASN A 26 5.48 0.04 8.00
N THR A 27 4.26 0.54 8.01
CA THR A 27 3.18 0.12 7.13
C THR A 27 2.65 1.29 6.31
N LEU A 28 2.55 1.10 5.00
CA LEU A 28 1.90 2.04 4.08
C LEU A 28 0.47 1.58 3.82
N VAL A 29 -0.44 2.51 3.60
CA VAL A 29 -1.84 2.21 3.36
C VAL A 29 -2.23 2.72 1.98
N PHE A 30 -2.85 1.84 1.18
CA PHE A 30 -3.27 2.15 -0.19
C PHE A 30 -4.73 1.79 -0.40
N ILE A 31 -5.39 2.52 -1.30
CA ILE A 31 -6.66 2.06 -1.86
C ILE A 31 -6.34 1.32 -3.14
N VAL A 32 -6.86 0.11 -3.24
CA VAL A 32 -6.57 -0.80 -4.35
C VAL A 32 -7.86 -1.26 -5.03
N ASP A 33 -7.72 -1.87 -6.20
CA ASP A 33 -8.86 -2.42 -6.94
C ASP A 33 -9.47 -3.58 -6.15
N LEU A 34 -10.80 -3.69 -6.16
CA LEU A 34 -11.51 -4.76 -5.47
C LEU A 34 -11.09 -6.15 -5.93
N ARG A 35 -10.65 -6.27 -7.18
CA ARG A 35 -10.22 -7.55 -7.76
C ARG A 35 -8.78 -7.92 -7.40
N ALA A 36 -8.03 -6.98 -6.82
CA ALA A 36 -6.64 -7.23 -6.47
C ALA A 36 -6.54 -8.15 -5.26
N ASN A 37 -5.66 -9.15 -5.33
CA ASN A 37 -5.34 -10.01 -4.20
C ASN A 37 -3.98 -9.63 -3.62
N LYS A 38 -3.62 -10.25 -2.49
CA LYS A 38 -2.38 -9.92 -1.78
C LYS A 38 -1.12 -10.09 -2.64
N PRO A 39 -0.94 -11.19 -3.40
CA PRO A 39 0.23 -11.32 -4.27
C PRO A 39 0.33 -10.22 -5.33
N LYS A 40 -0.81 -9.83 -5.93
CA LYS A 40 -0.82 -8.77 -6.93
C LYS A 40 -0.47 -7.42 -6.32
N ILE A 41 -0.94 -7.15 -5.10
CA ILE A 41 -0.62 -5.91 -4.39
C ILE A 41 0.89 -5.86 -4.09
N LYS A 42 1.49 -6.96 -3.63
CA LYS A 42 2.94 -7.04 -3.40
C LYS A 42 3.73 -6.74 -4.67
N GLN A 43 3.36 -7.35 -5.78
CA GLN A 43 4.01 -7.10 -7.07
C GLN A 43 3.88 -5.65 -7.51
N ALA A 44 2.69 -5.08 -7.32
CA ALA A 44 2.42 -3.71 -7.75
C ALA A 44 3.24 -2.69 -6.95
N VAL A 45 3.32 -2.83 -5.63
CA VAL A 45 4.11 -1.89 -4.81
C VAL A 45 5.60 -2.00 -5.14
N LYS A 46 6.09 -3.21 -5.40
CA LYS A 46 7.48 -3.40 -5.79
C LYS A 46 7.78 -2.74 -7.13
N LYS A 47 6.88 -2.91 -8.09
CA LYS A 47 7.06 -2.39 -9.44
C LYS A 47 6.91 -0.87 -9.50
N MET A 48 5.91 -0.32 -8.80
CA MET A 48 5.62 1.11 -8.85
C MET A 48 6.53 1.95 -7.95
N TYR A 49 6.89 1.42 -6.79
CA TYR A 49 7.60 2.20 -5.76
C TYR A 49 8.96 1.65 -5.39
N GLY A 50 9.31 0.47 -5.90
CA GLY A 50 10.60 -0.15 -5.61
C GLY A 50 10.75 -0.60 -4.17
N ILE A 51 9.64 -0.88 -3.48
CA ILE A 51 9.65 -1.33 -2.09
C ILE A 51 9.23 -2.80 -2.00
N GLU A 52 9.69 -3.47 -0.96
CA GLU A 52 9.37 -4.88 -0.75
C GLU A 52 8.45 -5.04 0.45
N ALA A 53 7.31 -5.70 0.24
CA ALA A 53 6.32 -5.92 1.28
C ALA A 53 6.61 -7.22 2.02
N ALA A 54 6.73 -7.14 3.35
CA ALA A 54 6.82 -8.33 4.19
C ALA A 54 5.44 -8.97 4.36
N ARG A 55 4.40 -8.13 4.45
CA ARG A 55 3.03 -8.60 4.67
C ARG A 55 2.03 -7.61 4.09
N VAL A 56 0.95 -8.15 3.54
CA VAL A 56 -0.17 -7.34 3.04
C VAL A 56 -1.45 -7.82 3.70
N ASN A 57 -2.17 -6.91 4.33
CA ASN A 57 -3.51 -7.16 4.85
C ASN A 57 -4.50 -6.28 4.11
N THR A 58 -5.69 -6.81 3.85
CA THR A 58 -6.71 -6.07 3.11
C THR A 58 -8.03 -6.10 3.87
N LEU A 59 -8.82 -5.03 3.68
CA LEU A 59 -10.20 -5.01 4.12
C LEU A 59 -11.05 -4.25 3.11
N ILE A 60 -12.32 -4.61 3.02
CA ILE A 60 -13.27 -3.92 2.15
C ILE A 60 -14.06 -2.94 3.01
N ARG A 61 -14.02 -1.67 2.63
CA ARG A 61 -14.73 -0.61 3.35
C ARG A 61 -16.22 -0.65 3.02
N PRO A 62 -17.06 -0.08 3.92
CA PRO A 62 -18.51 -0.01 3.65
C PRO A 62 -18.88 0.73 2.36
N ASP A 63 -18.01 1.65 1.90
CA ASP A 63 -18.24 2.39 0.65
C ASP A 63 -17.82 1.60 -0.60
N GLY A 64 -17.41 0.34 -0.46
CA GLY A 64 -17.05 -0.52 -1.57
C GLY A 64 -15.59 -0.41 -2.01
N LEU A 65 -14.76 0.38 -1.34
CA LEU A 65 -13.35 0.49 -1.65
C LEU A 65 -12.55 -0.54 -0.85
N LYS A 66 -11.51 -1.08 -1.47
CA LYS A 66 -10.61 -2.03 -0.82
C LYS A 66 -9.37 -1.30 -0.31
N LYS A 67 -9.09 -1.47 0.97
CA LYS A 67 -7.95 -0.84 1.64
C LYS A 67 -6.88 -1.89 1.88
N ALA A 68 -5.64 -1.58 1.52
CA ALA A 68 -4.52 -2.50 1.70
C ALA A 68 -3.50 -1.90 2.66
N TYR A 69 -3.14 -2.67 3.69
CA TYR A 69 -2.08 -2.34 4.63
C TYR A 69 -0.84 -3.11 4.20
N VAL A 70 0.17 -2.38 3.72
CA VAL A 70 1.40 -2.97 3.20
C VAL A 70 2.52 -2.73 4.21
N ARG A 71 2.88 -3.78 4.97
CA ARG A 71 3.99 -3.71 5.90
C ARG A 71 5.28 -4.01 5.16
N LEU A 72 6.24 -3.09 5.24
CA LEU A 72 7.52 -3.24 4.56
C LEU A 72 8.45 -4.16 5.33
N THR A 73 9.43 -4.75 4.63
CA THR A 73 10.50 -5.50 5.26
C THR A 73 11.39 -4.56 6.06
N GLN A 74 12.24 -5.12 6.92
CA GLN A 74 13.17 -4.34 7.74
C GLN A 74 14.18 -3.55 6.92
N ASP A 75 14.40 -3.94 5.66
CA ASP A 75 15.33 -3.26 4.77
C ASP A 75 14.78 -1.94 4.23
N TYR A 76 13.50 -1.68 4.43
CA TYR A 76 12.83 -0.48 3.94
C TYR A 76 12.17 0.28 5.08
N ASP A 77 12.25 1.61 5.00
CA ASP A 77 11.62 2.51 5.96
C ASP A 77 10.37 3.11 5.33
N ALA A 78 9.20 2.84 5.92
CA ALA A 78 7.94 3.34 5.39
C ALA A 78 7.89 4.87 5.40
N LEU A 79 8.47 5.52 6.40
CA LEU A 79 8.49 6.97 6.47
C LEU A 79 9.30 7.57 5.32
N GLU A 80 10.47 7.00 5.04
CA GLU A 80 11.30 7.42 3.90
C GLU A 80 10.58 7.18 2.58
N SER A 81 9.95 6.02 2.44
CA SER A 81 9.19 5.69 1.23
C SER A 81 8.04 6.66 1.02
N ALA A 82 7.30 6.98 2.09
CA ALA A 82 6.20 7.96 2.03
C ALA A 82 6.71 9.34 1.62
N SER A 83 7.86 9.73 2.12
CA SER A 83 8.49 11.00 1.72
C SER A 83 8.82 11.03 0.23
N ARG A 84 9.37 9.94 -0.30
CA ARG A 84 9.67 9.83 -1.73
C ARG A 84 8.42 9.88 -2.60
N MET A 85 7.32 9.32 -2.10
CA MET A 85 6.03 9.34 -2.81
C MET A 85 5.33 10.70 -2.72
N GLY A 86 5.86 11.63 -1.94
CA GLY A 86 5.25 12.93 -1.75
C GLY A 86 4.08 12.93 -0.78
N LEU A 87 3.98 11.95 0.10
CA LEU A 87 2.90 11.85 1.10
C LEU A 87 3.17 12.68 2.35
N ILE A 88 4.41 13.02 2.55
CA ILE A 88 4.86 13.81 3.71
C ILE A 88 5.64 15.01 3.22
#